data_957a38f340e005cc91a248e9c8f64e38
#
_entry.id   957a38f340e005cc91a248e9c8f64e38
#
_cell.length_a   1.000
_cell.length_b   1.000
_cell.length_c   1.000
_cell.angle_alpha   90.00
_cell.angle_beta   90.00
_cell.angle_gamma   90.00
#
_symmetry.space_group_name_H-M   'P 1'
#
loop_
_entity.id
_entity.type
_entity.pdbx_description
1 polymer ?
#
loop_
_entity_poly.entity_id
_entity_poly.type
_entity_poly.pdbx_seq_one_letter_code
_entity_poly.pdbx_strand_id
1 'polypeptide(L)'
;MSEEQRLNRARFRLAILKEMRAVHRQRQDTWGLKRDKLAERMGMDEARVSRILNGDEVLTIGLVAEFFHALEAHPTIRAELYEQIESCWRKWHAGIDAALGEKP
;
A
#
# COMPACT_ATOMS: atom_id res chain seq x y z
N MET A 1 -10.86 18.08 5.08
CA MET A 1 -10.05 17.48 4.01
C MET A 1 -10.88 17.44 2.73
N SER A 2 -10.28 17.87 1.63
CA SER A 2 -10.97 17.89 0.34
C SER A 2 -11.12 16.46 -0.22
N GLU A 3 -12.03 16.31 -1.18
CA GLU A 3 -12.22 15.03 -1.88
C GLU A 3 -10.95 14.60 -2.61
N GLU A 4 -10.26 15.57 -3.19
CA GLU A 4 -9.00 15.34 -3.88
C GLU A 4 -7.92 14.78 -2.93
N GLN A 5 -7.83 15.35 -1.74
CA GLN A 5 -6.90 14.87 -0.72
C GLN A 5 -7.24 13.46 -0.26
N ARG A 6 -8.54 13.16 -0.09
CA ARG A 6 -8.98 11.81 0.29
C ARG A 6 -8.63 10.78 -0.77
N LEU A 7 -8.84 11.11 -2.03
CA LEU A 7 -8.51 10.22 -3.14
C LEU A 7 -7.01 9.97 -3.22
N ASN A 8 -6.21 11.00 -3.02
CA ASN A 8 -4.76 10.86 -3.01
C ASN A 8 -4.28 9.95 -1.88
N ARG A 9 -4.86 10.11 -0.69
CA ARG A 9 -4.53 9.25 0.46
C ARG A 9 -4.90 7.80 0.18
N ALA A 10 -6.07 7.57 -0.39
CA ALA A 10 -6.52 6.23 -0.73
C ALA A 10 -5.61 5.57 -1.77
N ARG A 11 -5.19 6.31 -2.77
CA ARG A 11 -4.28 5.81 -3.80
C ARG A 11 -2.91 5.47 -3.23
N PHE A 12 -2.39 6.34 -2.37
CA PHE A 12 -1.08 6.11 -1.73
C PHE A 12 -1.13 4.88 -0.82
N ARG A 13 -2.20 4.77 -0.01
CA ARG A 13 -2.41 3.61 0.85
C ARG A 13 -2.48 2.31 0.04
N LEU A 14 -3.21 2.33 -1.06
CA LEU A 14 -3.35 1.17 -1.93
C LEU A 14 -2.01 0.78 -2.57
N ALA A 15 -1.22 1.77 -2.97
CA ALA A 15 0.10 1.51 -3.54
C ALA A 15 1.02 0.79 -2.54
N ILE A 16 1.02 1.25 -1.29
CA ILE A 16 1.79 0.60 -0.22
C ILE A 16 1.29 -0.83 0.01
N LEU A 17 -0.02 -1.01 0.10
CA LEU A 17 -0.61 -2.32 0.36
C LEU A 17 -0.31 -3.31 -0.77
N LYS A 18 -0.35 -2.86 -2.01
CA LYS A 18 0.02 -3.69 -3.17
C LYS A 18 1.48 -4.15 -3.07
N GLU A 19 2.37 -3.27 -2.68
CA GLU A 19 3.79 -3.60 -2.51
C GLU A 19 3.99 -4.60 -1.36
N MET A 20 3.30 -4.39 -0.25
CA MET A 20 3.34 -5.32 0.88
C MET A 20 2.92 -6.73 0.45
N ARG A 21 1.82 -6.82 -0.28
CA ARG A 21 1.31 -8.10 -0.79
C ARG A 21 2.28 -8.75 -1.78
N ALA A 22 2.86 -7.96 -2.66
CA ALA A 22 3.80 -8.46 -3.67
C ALA A 22 5.05 -9.05 -3.02
N VAL A 23 5.64 -8.34 -2.06
CA VAL A 23 6.84 -8.80 -1.36
C VAL A 23 6.53 -10.04 -0.52
N HIS A 24 5.39 -10.05 0.17
CA HIS A 24 4.97 -11.24 0.92
C HIS A 24 4.83 -12.45 0.00
N ARG A 25 4.21 -12.28 -1.17
CA ARG A 25 4.07 -13.36 -2.14
C ARG A 25 5.42 -13.90 -2.59
N GLN A 26 6.39 -13.02 -2.86
CA GLN A 26 7.74 -13.45 -3.21
C GLN A 26 8.38 -14.29 -2.10
N ARG A 27 8.25 -13.86 -0.84
CA ARG A 27 8.79 -14.61 0.30
C ARG A 27 8.04 -15.91 0.54
N GLN A 28 6.75 -15.92 0.29
CA GLN A 28 5.97 -17.16 0.37
C GLN A 28 6.46 -18.17 -0.66
N ASP A 29 6.73 -17.73 -1.89
CA ASP A 29 7.20 -18.60 -2.97
C ASP A 29 8.64 -19.06 -2.76
N THR A 30 9.51 -18.20 -2.25
CA THR A 30 10.94 -18.53 -2.10
C THR A 30 11.29 -19.13 -0.74
N TRP A 31 10.60 -18.72 0.33
CA TRP A 31 10.90 -19.15 1.70
C TRP A 31 9.80 -20.00 2.33
N GLY A 32 8.67 -20.15 1.67
CA GLY A 32 7.50 -20.79 2.28
C GLY A 32 6.91 -19.94 3.42
N LEU A 33 7.12 -18.64 3.40
CA LEU A 33 6.70 -17.73 4.47
C LEU A 33 5.22 -17.40 4.36
N LYS A 34 4.39 -18.28 4.93
CA LYS A 34 2.95 -18.07 5.00
C LYS A 34 2.59 -17.07 6.09
N ARG A 35 1.30 -16.72 6.20
CA ARG A 35 0.84 -15.69 7.14
C ARG A 35 1.13 -16.03 8.59
N ASP A 36 1.06 -17.31 8.98
CA ASP A 36 1.36 -17.74 10.34
C ASP A 36 2.83 -17.48 10.70
N LYS A 37 3.74 -17.77 9.78
CA LYS A 37 5.16 -17.53 10.00
C LYS A 37 5.51 -16.04 9.97
N LEU A 38 4.84 -15.29 9.11
CA LEU A 38 4.99 -13.85 9.09
C LEU A 38 4.53 -13.24 10.41
N ALA A 39 3.41 -13.72 10.94
CA ALA A 39 2.90 -13.29 12.24
C ALA A 39 3.91 -13.53 13.35
N GLU A 40 4.54 -14.71 13.37
CA GLU A 40 5.61 -15.01 14.34
C GLU A 40 6.75 -13.99 14.24
N ARG A 41 7.18 -13.69 13.03
CA ARG A 41 8.28 -12.73 12.80
C ARG A 41 7.93 -11.32 13.25
N MET A 42 6.66 -10.94 13.11
CA MET A 42 6.18 -9.63 13.52
C MET A 42 5.76 -9.56 14.98
N GLY A 43 5.73 -10.68 15.68
CA GLY A 43 5.30 -10.73 17.07
C GLY A 43 3.81 -10.43 17.27
N MET A 44 2.98 -10.86 16.33
CA MET A 44 1.53 -10.66 16.40
C MET A 44 0.79 -11.93 15.99
N ASP A 45 -0.54 -11.96 16.14
CA ASP A 45 -1.30 -13.13 15.73
C ASP A 45 -1.60 -13.13 14.22
N GLU A 46 -1.90 -14.29 13.69
CA GLU A 46 -2.18 -14.47 12.26
C GLU A 46 -3.41 -13.69 11.81
N ALA A 47 -4.41 -13.57 12.67
CA ALA A 47 -5.63 -12.82 12.37
C ALA A 47 -5.31 -11.36 12.08
N ARG A 48 -4.39 -10.77 12.82
CA ARG A 48 -3.98 -9.40 12.60
C ARG A 48 -3.20 -9.24 11.29
N VAL A 49 -2.31 -10.18 10.98
CA VAL A 49 -1.59 -10.18 9.70
C VAL A 49 -2.60 -10.25 8.54
N SER A 50 -3.61 -11.07 8.66
CA SER A 50 -4.66 -11.18 7.64
C SER A 50 -5.41 -9.85 7.48
N ARG A 51 -5.75 -9.18 8.57
CA ARG A 51 -6.42 -7.87 8.51
C ARG A 51 -5.52 -6.83 7.82
N ILE A 52 -4.24 -6.82 8.15
CA ILE A 52 -3.27 -5.90 7.51
C ILE A 52 -3.24 -6.13 6.01
N LEU A 53 -3.08 -7.37 5.58
CA LEU A 53 -2.98 -7.72 4.16
C LEU A 53 -4.29 -7.53 3.40
N ASN A 54 -5.42 -7.62 4.09
CA ASN A 54 -6.73 -7.38 3.50
C ASN A 54 -7.08 -5.88 3.41
N GLY A 55 -6.27 -5.03 4.04
CA GLY A 55 -6.53 -3.59 4.04
C GLY A 55 -7.51 -3.13 5.12
N ASP A 56 -7.75 -3.97 6.12
CA ASP A 56 -8.72 -3.69 7.18
C ASP A 56 -8.11 -3.01 8.41
N GLU A 57 -6.85 -2.65 8.34
CA GLU A 57 -6.15 -2.00 9.44
C GLU A 57 -5.49 -0.71 8.97
N VAL A 58 -5.39 0.26 9.86
CA VAL A 58 -4.71 1.52 9.54
C VAL A 58 -3.22 1.25 9.37
N LEU A 59 -2.67 1.69 8.24
CA LEU A 59 -1.24 1.53 7.96
C LEU A 59 -0.49 2.74 8.49
N THR A 60 0.29 2.53 9.53
CA THR A 60 1.22 3.54 10.02
C THR A 60 2.59 3.28 9.41
N ILE A 61 3.45 4.29 9.38
CA ILE A 61 4.81 4.13 8.89
C ILE A 61 5.54 3.05 9.69
N GLY A 62 5.36 3.05 11.02
CA GLY A 62 5.97 2.04 11.88
C GLY A 62 5.53 0.63 11.55
N LEU A 63 4.22 0.43 11.37
CA LEU A 63 3.68 -0.89 11.02
C LEU A 63 4.21 -1.38 9.67
N VAL A 64 4.24 -0.50 8.68
CA VAL A 64 4.75 -0.83 7.35
C VAL A 64 6.23 -1.18 7.41
N ALA A 65 7.01 -0.41 8.17
CA ALA A 65 8.44 -0.68 8.36
C ALA A 65 8.67 -2.04 9.04
N GLU A 66 7.90 -2.36 10.06
CA GLU A 66 7.98 -3.66 10.74
C GLU A 66 7.62 -4.81 9.80
N PHE A 67 6.62 -4.61 8.98
CA PHE A 67 6.20 -5.61 8.00
C PHE A 67 7.34 -5.93 7.03
N PHE A 68 7.93 -4.91 6.41
CA PHE A 68 9.03 -5.13 5.47
C PHE A 68 10.28 -5.68 6.17
N HIS A 69 10.55 -5.25 7.39
CA HIS A 69 11.66 -5.79 8.16
C HIS A 69 11.50 -7.31 8.37
N ALA A 70 10.29 -7.75 8.70
CA ALA A 70 9.99 -9.18 8.87
C ALA A 70 10.22 -9.98 7.60
N LEU A 71 10.08 -9.35 6.44
CA LEU A 71 10.32 -9.97 5.15
C LEU A 71 11.76 -9.78 4.66
N GLU A 72 12.60 -9.16 5.46
CA GLU A 72 13.98 -8.80 5.10
C GLU A 72 14.01 -8.02 3.78
N ALA A 73 13.13 -7.06 3.67
CA ALA A 73 13.00 -6.21 2.52
C ALA A 73 13.19 -4.75 2.92
N HIS A 74 13.80 -3.98 2.05
CA HIS A 74 13.99 -2.55 2.26
C HIS A 74 13.19 -1.80 1.18
N PRO A 75 12.04 -1.22 1.54
CA PRO A 75 11.24 -0.51 0.55
C PRO A 75 11.92 0.78 0.13
N THR A 76 11.81 1.11 -1.15
CA THR A 76 12.25 2.39 -1.67
C THR A 76 11.01 3.19 -2.08
N ILE A 77 11.06 4.49 -1.81
CA ILE A 77 9.96 5.38 -2.15
C ILE A 77 10.46 6.35 -3.21
N ARG A 78 9.70 6.43 -4.29
CA ARG A 78 9.98 7.36 -5.36
C ARG A 78 8.72 8.17 -5.65
N ALA A 79 8.83 9.47 -5.54
CA ALA A 79 7.74 10.38 -5.89
C ALA A 79 7.90 10.80 -7.34
N GLU A 80 6.79 10.80 -8.05
CA GLU A 80 6.75 11.30 -9.42
C GLU A 80 5.87 12.52 -9.49
N LEU A 81 6.30 13.54 -10.22
CA LEU A 81 5.47 14.70 -10.45
C LEU A 81 4.35 14.33 -11.43
N TYR A 82 3.18 14.90 -11.23
CA TYR A 82 2.03 14.61 -12.07
C TYR A 82 2.31 14.85 -13.57
N GLU A 83 3.11 15.85 -13.89
CA GLU A 83 3.50 16.19 -15.26
C GLU A 83 4.33 15.10 -15.93
N GLN A 84 4.97 14.23 -15.13
CA GLN A 84 5.85 13.17 -15.62
C GLN A 84 5.14 11.84 -15.84
N ILE A 85 3.90 11.70 -15.33
CA ILE A 85 3.10 10.49 -15.44
C ILE A 85 1.79 10.80 -16.17
N GLU A 86 1.94 11.30 -17.38
CA GLU A 86 0.85 11.90 -18.14
C GLU A 86 -0.41 11.03 -18.24
N SER A 87 -0.27 9.76 -18.61
CA SER A 87 -1.43 8.90 -18.76
C SER A 87 -2.13 8.61 -17.43
N CYS A 88 -1.36 8.37 -16.37
CA CYS A 88 -1.91 8.18 -15.02
C CYS A 88 -2.51 9.47 -14.49
N TRP A 89 -1.85 10.58 -14.75
CA TRP A 89 -2.30 11.91 -14.38
C TRP A 89 -3.66 12.22 -14.98
N ARG A 90 -3.82 12.02 -16.28
CA ARG A 90 -5.08 12.26 -16.96
C ARG A 90 -6.21 11.41 -16.41
N LYS A 91 -5.95 10.12 -16.19
CA LYS A 91 -6.91 9.20 -15.60
C LYS A 91 -7.32 9.64 -14.20
N TRP A 92 -6.33 10.02 -13.41
CA TRP A 92 -6.56 10.43 -12.03
C TRP A 92 -7.37 11.71 -11.97
N HIS A 93 -7.01 12.71 -12.76
CA HIS A 93 -7.74 13.97 -12.84
C HIS A 93 -9.15 13.80 -13.41
N ALA A 94 -9.30 12.99 -14.42
CA ALA A 94 -10.62 12.69 -14.95
C ALA A 94 -11.52 12.05 -13.89
N GLY A 95 -10.95 11.15 -13.10
CA GLY A 95 -11.68 10.52 -12.01
C GLY A 95 -12.09 11.52 -10.92
N ILE A 96 -11.20 12.43 -10.55
CA ILE A 96 -11.48 13.49 -9.58
C ILE A 96 -12.54 14.45 -10.13
N ASP A 97 -12.37 14.90 -11.34
CA ASP A 97 -13.31 15.82 -11.97
C ASP A 97 -14.70 15.21 -12.06
N ALA A 98 -14.78 13.94 -12.42
CA ALA A 98 -16.05 13.22 -12.48
C ALA A 98 -16.68 13.11 -11.09
N ALA A 99 -15.87 12.82 -10.07
CA ALA A 99 -16.35 12.66 -8.72
C ALA A 99 -16.81 13.99 -8.09
N LEU A 100 -16.09 15.06 -8.39
CA LEU A 100 -16.37 16.38 -7.81
C LEU A 100 -17.31 17.24 -8.67
N GLY A 101 -17.49 16.87 -9.93
CA GLY A 101 -18.24 17.69 -10.88
C GLY A 101 -17.53 18.98 -11.25
N GLU A 102 -16.23 19.07 -11.01
CA GLU A 102 -15.42 20.24 -11.30
C GLU A 102 -14.57 20.01 -12.56
N LYS A 103 -14.26 21.10 -13.24
CA LYS A 103 -13.31 21.07 -14.35
C LYS A 103 -12.03 21.77 -13.93
N PRO A 104 -10.88 21.27 -14.35
CA PRO A 104 -9.61 21.91 -14.05
C PRO A 104 -9.47 23.28 -14.67
#